data_90f59ce21b9095b354f8bec60f924507
#
_entry.id   90f59ce21b9095b354f8bec60f924507
#
_cell.length_a   1.000
_cell.length_b   1.000
_cell.length_c   1.000
_cell.angle_alpha   90.00
_cell.angle_beta   90.00
_cell.angle_gamma   90.00
#
_symmetry.space_group_name_H-M   'P 1'
#
loop_
_entity.id
_entity.type
_entity.pdbx_description
1 polymer ?
#
loop_
_entity_poly.entity_id
_entity_poly.type
_entity_poly.pdbx_seq_one_letter_code
_entity_poly.pdbx_strand_id
1 'polypeptide(L)'
;MRNKCSKKECPAPKGLCLTHASPDYPKCEHWLGNTLDQPEEKQNTVKKDKQSLPWTGESFQPTDIDIISQRSAPLIVGMVGSAEAGKTSYLGMLYTLLFNGKKIGDWQFSGSYTLAAWESLAQYLKIKPDGKVEFAPPTPSNPDFYSLYHLALRREELFRDVLFADSSGEVFNRWSEDIHDPNAENARWIYKNSSAFIFMVDCVALIERRGGAKAEIVQMAEQLAANLNGRPIVVVWSKADEIENIRENIKNALKEDLDNIFEDSQIIEVSNFPKSNPDILCHKNNITVIEYLLKKLNESKIIKLILETNVSDDQFFNYRGSCRSE
;
A
#
# COMPACT_ATOMS: atom_id res chain seq x y z
N MET A 1 -14.76 -44.08 42.49
CA MET A 1 -14.65 -42.77 43.14
C MET A 1 -13.17 -42.47 43.27
N ARG A 2 -12.68 -41.47 42.53
CA ARG A 2 -11.27 -41.07 42.58
C ARG A 2 -11.01 -40.34 43.92
N ASN A 3 -9.93 -40.72 44.63
CA ASN A 3 -9.44 -39.98 45.79
C ASN A 3 -9.14 -38.55 45.34
N LYS A 4 -9.76 -37.59 46.03
CA LYS A 4 -9.56 -36.13 45.74
C LYS A 4 -8.28 -35.57 46.37
N CYS A 5 -7.37 -36.40 46.82
CA CYS A 5 -6.09 -36.06 47.43
C CYS A 5 -4.92 -36.59 46.55
N SER A 6 -3.85 -35.85 46.42
CA SER A 6 -2.64 -36.25 45.69
C SER A 6 -1.89 -37.40 46.39
N LYS A 7 -2.07 -37.59 47.70
CA LYS A 7 -1.52 -38.75 48.43
C LYS A 7 -2.46 -39.92 48.29
N LYS A 8 -2.00 -41.01 47.67
CA LYS A 8 -2.80 -42.21 47.37
C LYS A 8 -3.38 -42.91 48.60
N GLU A 9 -2.71 -42.81 49.74
CA GLU A 9 -3.10 -43.48 51.01
C GLU A 9 -4.02 -42.63 51.88
N CYS A 10 -4.30 -41.39 51.48
CA CYS A 10 -5.16 -40.49 52.30
C CYS A 10 -6.63 -40.82 52.07
N PRO A 11 -7.38 -41.13 53.14
CA PRO A 11 -8.78 -41.54 53.07
C PRO A 11 -9.76 -40.35 52.87
N ALA A 12 -9.29 -39.09 52.87
CA ALA A 12 -10.13 -37.95 52.63
C ALA A 12 -10.81 -38.02 51.24
N PRO A 13 -12.07 -37.59 51.11
CA PRO A 13 -12.97 -37.00 52.08
C PRO A 13 -13.77 -38.00 52.93
N LYS A 14 -13.57 -39.32 52.74
CA LYS A 14 -14.35 -40.34 53.43
C LYS A 14 -13.82 -40.70 54.82
N GLY A 15 -12.64 -40.22 55.19
CA GLY A 15 -11.98 -40.44 56.46
C GLY A 15 -11.15 -39.22 56.88
N LEU A 16 -10.46 -39.35 58.05
CA LEU A 16 -9.59 -38.27 58.54
C LEU A 16 -8.37 -38.08 57.67
N CYS A 17 -8.04 -36.83 57.36
CA CYS A 17 -6.84 -36.51 56.58
C CYS A 17 -5.56 -36.95 57.32
N LEU A 18 -4.68 -37.68 56.69
CA LEU A 18 -3.42 -38.16 57.26
C LEU A 18 -2.49 -37.05 57.76
N THR A 19 -2.57 -35.88 57.15
CA THR A 19 -1.69 -34.77 57.49
C THR A 19 -2.27 -33.89 58.61
N HIS A 20 -3.60 -33.73 58.69
CA HIS A 20 -4.25 -32.74 59.59
C HIS A 20 -5.19 -33.39 60.61
N ALA A 21 -5.40 -34.72 60.60
CA ALA A 21 -6.31 -35.44 61.52
C ALA A 21 -7.67 -34.72 61.74
N SER A 22 -8.10 -33.87 60.88
CA SER A 22 -9.23 -32.94 60.99
C SER A 22 -10.10 -33.07 59.75
N PRO A 23 -11.40 -32.75 59.80
CA PRO A 23 -12.26 -32.64 58.62
C PRO A 23 -11.88 -31.47 57.68
N ASP A 24 -10.89 -30.63 58.06
CA ASP A 24 -10.46 -29.48 57.25
C ASP A 24 -9.56 -29.82 56.04
N TYR A 25 -9.79 -30.96 55.42
CA TYR A 25 -9.06 -31.41 54.25
C TYR A 25 -9.09 -30.41 53.04
N PRO A 26 -10.12 -29.54 52.89
CA PRO A 26 -10.08 -28.52 51.82
C PRO A 26 -8.94 -27.50 51.94
N LYS A 27 -8.38 -27.31 53.15
CA LYS A 27 -7.24 -26.42 53.38
C LYS A 27 -5.89 -27.12 53.23
N CYS A 28 -5.87 -28.41 52.95
CA CYS A 28 -4.64 -29.16 52.76
C CYS A 28 -4.05 -28.85 51.40
N GLU A 29 -2.77 -28.57 51.34
CA GLU A 29 -2.03 -28.30 50.09
C GLU A 29 -2.01 -29.51 49.11
N HIS A 30 -2.28 -30.70 49.63
CA HIS A 30 -2.39 -31.93 48.85
C HIS A 30 -3.82 -32.23 48.38
N TRP A 31 -4.79 -31.35 48.68
CA TRP A 31 -6.18 -31.54 48.29
C TRP A 31 -6.44 -31.09 46.87
N LEU A 32 -6.88 -32.01 46.00
CA LEU A 32 -7.14 -31.79 44.58
C LEU A 32 -8.63 -31.52 44.27
N GLY A 33 -9.49 -31.50 45.32
CA GLY A 33 -10.95 -31.36 45.11
C GLY A 33 -11.38 -30.07 44.45
N ASN A 34 -10.72 -28.99 44.77
CA ASN A 34 -11.04 -27.66 44.19
C ASN A 34 -10.60 -27.49 42.73
N THR A 35 -9.66 -28.35 42.27
CA THR A 35 -9.22 -28.36 40.89
C THR A 35 -9.96 -29.40 40.04
N LEU A 36 -10.57 -30.41 40.68
CA LEU A 36 -11.30 -31.48 39.99
C LEU A 36 -12.81 -31.21 39.87
N ASP A 37 -13.37 -30.32 40.70
CA ASP A 37 -14.78 -29.92 40.62
C ASP A 37 -14.99 -28.60 39.83
N GLN A 38 -13.93 -27.96 39.35
CA GLN A 38 -14.11 -27.08 38.21
C GLN A 38 -14.51 -28.01 37.06
N PRO A 39 -15.73 -27.84 36.47
CA PRO A 39 -15.93 -28.47 35.18
C PRO A 39 -14.71 -28.06 34.38
N GLU A 40 -14.03 -29.02 33.78
CA GLU A 40 -13.32 -28.73 32.58
C GLU A 40 -14.39 -28.01 31.73
N GLU A 41 -14.44 -26.68 31.78
CA GLU A 41 -14.72 -25.96 30.58
C GLU A 41 -13.74 -26.61 29.60
N LYS A 42 -14.24 -27.65 28.95
CA LYS A 42 -13.80 -27.88 27.62
C LYS A 42 -13.89 -26.49 27.07
N GLN A 43 -12.77 -25.79 27.07
CA GLN A 43 -12.48 -24.86 26.04
C GLN A 43 -12.65 -25.72 24.77
N ASN A 44 -13.93 -25.94 24.40
CA ASN A 44 -14.29 -25.73 23.05
C ASN A 44 -13.77 -24.31 22.82
N THR A 45 -12.49 -24.24 22.52
CA THR A 45 -12.03 -23.38 21.50
C THR A 45 -12.78 -23.85 20.23
N VAL A 46 -14.11 -23.68 20.18
CA VAL A 46 -14.66 -23.03 19.03
C VAL A 46 -13.71 -21.84 18.96
N LYS A 47 -12.67 -21.96 18.10
CA LYS A 47 -12.19 -20.83 17.39
C LYS A 47 -13.50 -20.16 16.99
N LYS A 48 -13.97 -19.21 17.79
CA LYS A 48 -14.79 -18.15 17.27
C LYS A 48 -13.87 -17.71 16.14
N ASP A 49 -14.14 -18.21 14.95
CA ASP A 49 -13.79 -17.49 13.77
C ASP A 49 -14.24 -16.12 14.19
N LYS A 50 -13.23 -15.30 14.57
CA LYS A 50 -13.45 -13.89 14.66
C LYS A 50 -13.97 -13.65 13.26
N GLN A 51 -15.28 -13.50 13.13
CA GLN A 51 -15.85 -12.91 11.95
C GLN A 51 -15.20 -11.54 11.94
N SER A 52 -13.97 -11.52 11.43
CA SER A 52 -13.38 -10.27 11.04
C SER A 52 -14.38 -9.75 10.04
N LEU A 53 -14.94 -8.60 10.32
CA LEU A 53 -15.68 -7.88 9.31
C LEU A 53 -14.79 -7.99 8.05
N PRO A 54 -15.31 -8.42 6.92
CA PRO A 54 -14.50 -8.60 5.70
C PRO A 54 -13.83 -7.29 5.25
N TRP A 55 -14.03 -6.22 6.01
CA TRP A 55 -13.60 -4.88 5.68
C TRP A 55 -13.77 -3.93 6.89
N THR A 56 -12.69 -3.24 7.25
CA THR A 56 -12.68 -2.28 8.36
C THR A 56 -12.80 -0.82 7.90
N GLY A 57 -12.62 -0.54 6.62
CA GLY A 57 -12.51 0.80 6.06
C GLY A 57 -11.10 1.40 6.14
N GLU A 58 -10.19 0.73 6.83
CA GLU A 58 -8.77 1.09 6.91
C GLU A 58 -8.01 0.73 5.63
N SER A 59 -6.76 1.20 5.50
CA SER A 59 -5.91 0.83 4.37
C SER A 59 -5.64 -0.68 4.36
N PHE A 60 -5.59 -1.26 3.18
CA PHE A 60 -5.33 -2.68 3.01
C PHE A 60 -3.86 -3.02 3.27
N GLN A 61 -3.67 -4.22 3.82
CA GLN A 61 -2.41 -4.93 3.81
C GLN A 61 -2.33 -5.84 2.56
N PRO A 62 -1.16 -6.35 2.17
CA PRO A 62 -1.04 -7.28 1.06
C PRO A 62 -1.97 -8.49 1.14
N THR A 63 -2.24 -8.97 2.35
CA THR A 63 -3.16 -10.10 2.63
C THR A 63 -4.63 -9.77 2.36
N ASP A 64 -5.00 -8.50 2.32
CA ASP A 64 -6.38 -8.07 2.13
C ASP A 64 -6.76 -7.93 0.65
N ILE A 65 -5.78 -8.03 -0.25
CA ILE A 65 -6.00 -7.91 -1.71
C ILE A 65 -7.01 -8.95 -2.21
N ASP A 66 -7.04 -10.11 -1.58
CA ASP A 66 -7.99 -11.18 -1.92
C ASP A 66 -9.46 -10.75 -1.77
N ILE A 67 -9.75 -9.76 -0.93
CA ILE A 67 -11.12 -9.22 -0.75
C ILE A 67 -11.67 -8.67 -2.07
N ILE A 68 -10.82 -8.02 -2.87
CA ILE A 68 -11.22 -7.35 -4.12
C ILE A 68 -10.80 -8.11 -5.38
N SER A 69 -9.88 -9.07 -5.28
CA SER A 69 -9.33 -9.79 -6.43
C SER A 69 -10.27 -10.84 -7.04
N GLN A 70 -11.38 -11.15 -6.37
CA GLN A 70 -12.32 -12.19 -6.81
C GLN A 70 -12.97 -11.91 -8.17
N ARG A 71 -13.16 -10.65 -8.54
CA ARG A 71 -13.74 -10.23 -9.82
C ARG A 71 -12.68 -10.09 -10.91
N SER A 72 -11.59 -9.44 -10.60
CA SER A 72 -10.43 -9.24 -11.48
C SER A 72 -9.22 -8.85 -10.64
N ALA A 73 -8.01 -9.06 -11.18
CA ALA A 73 -6.81 -8.56 -10.53
C ALA A 73 -6.85 -7.03 -10.44
N PRO A 74 -6.67 -6.44 -9.24
CA PRO A 74 -6.64 -4.99 -9.09
C PRO A 74 -5.39 -4.40 -9.75
N LEU A 75 -5.50 -3.17 -10.23
CA LEU A 75 -4.36 -2.39 -10.71
C LEU A 75 -3.66 -1.78 -9.49
N ILE A 76 -2.42 -2.16 -9.25
CA ILE A 76 -1.62 -1.57 -8.16
C ILE A 76 -0.77 -0.45 -8.73
N VAL A 77 -0.91 0.76 -8.18
CA VAL A 77 -0.12 1.94 -8.52
C VAL A 77 0.84 2.23 -7.38
N GLY A 78 2.13 2.04 -7.63
CA GLY A 78 3.19 2.31 -6.65
C GLY A 78 3.51 3.81 -6.57
N MET A 79 3.49 4.36 -5.35
CA MET A 79 3.89 5.74 -5.07
C MET A 79 5.37 5.77 -4.71
N VAL A 80 6.22 6.26 -5.60
CA VAL A 80 7.69 6.30 -5.43
C VAL A 80 8.17 7.74 -5.27
N GLY A 81 9.08 8.00 -4.37
CA GLY A 81 9.66 9.32 -4.13
C GLY A 81 10.22 9.44 -2.72
N SER A 82 11.10 10.42 -2.51
CA SER A 82 11.76 10.68 -1.23
C SER A 82 10.76 11.01 -0.10
N ALA A 83 11.25 11.07 1.12
CA ALA A 83 10.46 11.58 2.25
C ALA A 83 9.97 13.00 1.94
N GLU A 84 8.76 13.32 2.42
CA GLU A 84 8.10 14.62 2.23
C GLU A 84 7.81 15.03 0.77
N ALA A 85 8.04 14.16 -0.20
CA ALA A 85 7.72 14.44 -1.62
C ALA A 85 6.22 14.62 -1.91
N GLY A 86 5.36 14.55 -0.90
CA GLY A 86 3.93 14.84 -1.04
C GLY A 86 3.08 13.66 -1.51
N LYS A 87 3.58 12.41 -1.45
CA LYS A 87 2.86 11.20 -1.85
C LYS A 87 1.50 11.06 -1.17
N THR A 88 1.50 11.04 0.13
CA THR A 88 0.29 10.90 0.96
C THR A 88 -0.67 12.07 0.78
N SER A 89 -0.15 13.29 0.69
CA SER A 89 -0.97 14.50 0.44
C SER A 89 -1.60 14.49 -0.96
N TYR A 90 -0.90 13.95 -1.96
CA TYR A 90 -1.44 13.76 -3.30
C TYR A 90 -2.66 12.82 -3.26
N LEU A 91 -2.55 11.69 -2.56
CA LEU A 91 -3.66 10.74 -2.42
C LEU A 91 -4.87 11.37 -1.73
N GLY A 92 -4.67 12.08 -0.64
CA GLY A 92 -5.77 12.79 0.04
C GLY A 92 -6.46 13.81 -0.85
N MET A 93 -5.70 14.56 -1.68
CA MET A 93 -6.28 15.51 -2.63
C MET A 93 -7.02 14.80 -3.77
N LEU A 94 -6.44 13.74 -4.33
CA LEU A 94 -7.09 12.92 -5.36
C LEU A 94 -8.46 12.43 -4.87
N TYR A 95 -8.50 11.85 -3.68
CA TYR A 95 -9.75 11.40 -3.07
C TYR A 95 -10.75 12.56 -2.91
N THR A 96 -10.31 13.69 -2.38
CA THR A 96 -11.16 14.87 -2.20
C THR A 96 -11.79 15.32 -3.52
N LEU A 97 -11.03 15.33 -4.61
CA LEU A 97 -11.51 15.70 -5.93
C LEU A 97 -12.54 14.71 -6.47
N LEU A 98 -12.27 13.40 -6.33
CA LEU A 98 -13.18 12.34 -6.79
C LEU A 98 -14.47 12.32 -5.98
N PHE A 99 -14.39 12.48 -4.67
CA PHE A 99 -15.56 12.53 -3.79
C PHE A 99 -16.44 13.76 -4.08
N ASN A 100 -15.85 14.86 -4.54
CA ASN A 100 -16.57 16.05 -5.02
C ASN A 100 -17.05 15.92 -6.47
N GLY A 101 -17.07 14.71 -7.02
CA GLY A 101 -17.67 14.42 -8.33
C GLY A 101 -16.76 14.66 -9.54
N LYS A 102 -15.45 14.93 -9.34
CA LYS A 102 -14.51 14.94 -10.46
C LYS A 102 -14.35 13.55 -11.03
N LYS A 103 -14.12 13.44 -12.34
CA LYS A 103 -13.92 12.19 -13.05
C LYS A 103 -12.47 12.07 -13.49
N ILE A 104 -12.00 10.84 -13.65
CA ILE A 104 -10.70 10.53 -14.26
C ILE A 104 -10.97 10.14 -15.72
N GLY A 105 -10.90 11.13 -16.64
CA GLY A 105 -11.41 10.94 -18.00
C GLY A 105 -12.87 10.48 -17.98
N ASP A 106 -13.15 9.32 -18.55
CA ASP A 106 -14.50 8.71 -18.56
C ASP A 106 -14.82 7.89 -17.29
N TRP A 107 -13.85 7.71 -16.39
CA TRP A 107 -14.03 6.93 -15.19
C TRP A 107 -14.64 7.77 -14.06
N GLN A 108 -15.58 7.18 -13.34
CA GLN A 108 -16.22 7.77 -12.16
C GLN A 108 -15.87 6.95 -10.92
N PHE A 109 -15.76 7.62 -9.78
CA PHE A 109 -15.68 6.97 -8.48
C PHE A 109 -16.94 6.17 -8.22
N SER A 110 -16.81 4.89 -7.91
CA SER A 110 -17.91 3.95 -7.67
C SER A 110 -17.93 3.38 -6.25
N GLY A 111 -16.89 3.64 -5.47
CA GLY A 111 -16.79 3.21 -4.09
C GLY A 111 -15.37 2.87 -3.68
N SER A 112 -15.20 2.50 -2.41
CA SER A 112 -13.94 2.06 -1.87
C SER A 112 -14.16 1.16 -0.66
N TYR A 113 -13.33 0.15 -0.51
CA TYR A 113 -13.24 -0.65 0.71
C TYR A 113 -12.42 0.01 1.81
N THR A 114 -11.64 1.05 1.49
CA THR A 114 -10.75 1.75 2.43
C THR A 114 -11.21 3.18 2.72
N LEU A 115 -12.54 3.41 2.81
CA LEU A 115 -13.11 4.76 2.97
C LEU A 115 -12.63 5.46 4.23
N ALA A 116 -12.50 4.76 5.37
CA ALA A 116 -12.04 5.38 6.61
C ALA A 116 -10.59 5.90 6.48
N ALA A 117 -9.73 5.14 5.78
CA ALA A 117 -8.37 5.57 5.51
C ALA A 117 -8.32 6.80 4.59
N TRP A 118 -9.14 6.83 3.52
CA TRP A 118 -9.26 7.99 2.64
C TRP A 118 -9.77 9.24 3.36
N GLU A 119 -10.82 9.10 4.17
CA GLU A 119 -11.37 10.20 4.98
C GLU A 119 -10.33 10.74 5.95
N SER A 120 -9.55 9.85 6.56
CA SER A 120 -8.45 10.23 7.44
C SER A 120 -7.40 11.08 6.71
N LEU A 121 -7.00 10.70 5.48
CA LEU A 121 -6.09 11.50 4.66
C LEU A 121 -6.69 12.86 4.29
N ALA A 122 -7.94 12.88 3.83
CA ALA A 122 -8.62 14.11 3.43
C ALA A 122 -8.79 15.08 4.61
N GLN A 123 -8.96 14.56 5.83
CA GLN A 123 -9.09 15.38 7.03
C GLN A 123 -7.85 16.23 7.29
N TYR A 124 -6.65 15.71 7.04
CA TYR A 124 -5.39 16.45 7.19
C TYR A 124 -5.25 17.58 6.16
N LEU A 125 -5.96 17.53 5.03
CA LEU A 125 -5.90 18.56 4.00
C LEU A 125 -6.93 19.70 4.21
N LYS A 126 -7.72 19.64 5.28
CA LYS A 126 -8.70 20.70 5.58
C LYS A 126 -8.01 21.97 6.05
N ILE A 127 -8.38 23.07 5.43
CA ILE A 127 -7.94 24.39 5.86
C ILE A 127 -8.65 24.72 7.19
N LYS A 128 -7.88 24.95 8.24
CA LYS A 128 -8.39 25.35 9.56
C LYS A 128 -8.93 26.79 9.51
N PRO A 129 -9.76 27.18 10.50
CA PRO A 129 -10.26 28.57 10.57
C PRO A 129 -9.18 29.65 10.64
N ASP A 130 -7.97 29.30 11.09
CA ASP A 130 -6.79 30.17 11.11
C ASP A 130 -6.03 30.22 9.74
N GLY A 131 -6.56 29.57 8.71
CA GLY A 131 -5.98 29.51 7.37
C GLY A 131 -4.84 28.49 7.21
N LYS A 132 -4.52 27.71 8.27
CA LYS A 132 -3.44 26.72 8.21
C LYS A 132 -3.95 25.35 7.79
N VAL A 133 -3.10 24.60 7.11
CA VAL A 133 -3.29 23.20 6.80
C VAL A 133 -2.45 22.36 7.77
N GLU A 134 -3.03 21.28 8.30
CA GLU A 134 -2.31 20.30 9.08
C GLU A 134 -2.03 19.11 8.19
N PHE A 135 -0.75 18.90 7.89
CA PHE A 135 -0.36 17.75 7.06
C PHE A 135 -0.45 16.44 7.85
N ALA A 136 -0.69 15.35 7.12
CA ALA A 136 -0.64 14.02 7.71
C ALA A 136 0.73 13.76 8.37
N PRO A 137 0.75 12.99 9.47
CA PRO A 137 2.01 12.57 10.06
C PRO A 137 2.84 11.79 9.03
N PRO A 138 4.17 11.77 9.17
CA PRO A 138 5.03 10.99 8.27
C PRO A 138 4.58 9.54 8.20
N THR A 139 4.59 8.97 6.99
CA THR A 139 4.32 7.54 6.80
C THR A 139 5.39 6.72 7.52
N PRO A 140 5.02 5.71 8.33
CA PRO A 140 5.99 4.91 9.06
C PRO A 140 7.03 4.26 8.15
N SER A 141 8.30 4.28 8.57
CA SER A 141 9.43 3.69 7.84
C SER A 141 9.71 2.23 8.22
N ASN A 142 8.75 1.57 8.87
CA ASN A 142 8.84 0.15 9.19
C ASN A 142 8.72 -0.70 7.91
N PRO A 143 9.62 -1.68 7.67
CA PRO A 143 9.58 -2.55 6.49
C PRO A 143 8.30 -3.41 6.37
N ASP A 144 7.63 -3.67 7.49
CA ASP A 144 6.37 -4.43 7.53
C ASP A 144 5.12 -3.55 7.42
N PHE A 145 5.29 -2.24 7.28
CA PHE A 145 4.18 -1.32 7.14
C PHE A 145 3.76 -1.20 5.68
N TYR A 146 2.52 -1.56 5.40
CA TYR A 146 1.88 -1.39 4.10
C TYR A 146 0.64 -0.53 4.25
N SER A 147 0.39 0.32 3.28
CA SER A 147 -0.81 1.14 3.21
C SER A 147 -1.31 1.18 1.78
N LEU A 148 -2.32 0.35 1.49
CA LEU A 148 -2.92 0.24 0.17
C LEU A 148 -4.31 0.89 0.20
N TYR A 149 -4.48 1.95 -0.57
CA TYR A 149 -5.73 2.71 -0.67
C TYR A 149 -6.52 2.25 -1.89
N HIS A 150 -7.71 1.75 -1.66
CA HIS A 150 -8.57 1.20 -2.70
C HIS A 150 -9.50 2.25 -3.31
N LEU A 151 -9.60 2.27 -4.64
CA LEU A 151 -10.65 2.96 -5.39
C LEU A 151 -11.30 1.99 -6.37
N ALA A 152 -12.62 1.84 -6.31
CA ALA A 152 -13.40 1.24 -7.37
C ALA A 152 -13.81 2.34 -8.36
N LEU A 153 -13.46 2.16 -9.61
CA LEU A 153 -13.77 3.05 -10.72
C LEU A 153 -14.75 2.37 -11.68
N ARG A 154 -15.69 3.14 -12.21
CA ARG A 154 -16.68 2.67 -13.18
C ARG A 154 -16.66 3.52 -14.43
N ARG A 155 -16.71 2.86 -15.59
CA ARG A 155 -16.93 3.47 -16.90
C ARG A 155 -17.97 2.63 -17.63
N GLU A 156 -19.19 3.12 -17.77
CA GLU A 156 -20.34 2.36 -18.29
C GLU A 156 -20.52 1.05 -17.53
N GLU A 157 -20.35 -0.10 -18.18
CA GLU A 157 -20.45 -1.44 -17.60
C GLU A 157 -19.10 -2.00 -17.13
N LEU A 158 -18.02 -1.25 -17.34
CA LEU A 158 -16.66 -1.67 -16.93
C LEU A 158 -16.37 -1.19 -15.53
N PHE A 159 -15.78 -2.07 -14.74
CA PHE A 159 -15.27 -1.77 -13.40
C PHE A 159 -13.76 -2.00 -13.34
N ARG A 160 -13.07 -1.17 -12.60
CA ARG A 160 -11.64 -1.33 -12.29
C ARG A 160 -11.41 -1.06 -10.81
N ASP A 161 -10.73 -1.98 -10.16
CA ASP A 161 -10.25 -1.80 -8.81
C ASP A 161 -8.80 -1.33 -8.89
N VAL A 162 -8.52 -0.18 -8.29
CA VAL A 162 -7.19 0.44 -8.24
C VAL A 162 -6.74 0.51 -6.80
N LEU A 163 -5.52 0.07 -6.53
CA LEU A 163 -4.87 0.16 -5.24
C LEU A 163 -3.68 1.12 -5.35
N PHE A 164 -3.67 2.17 -4.56
CA PHE A 164 -2.52 3.04 -4.42
C PHE A 164 -1.67 2.54 -3.26
N ALA A 165 -0.45 2.13 -3.57
CA ALA A 165 0.50 1.65 -2.58
C ALA A 165 1.37 2.81 -2.10
N ASP A 166 1.06 3.33 -0.90
CA ASP A 166 1.83 4.39 -0.24
C ASP A 166 2.83 3.79 0.74
N SER A 167 4.04 4.34 0.76
CA SER A 167 5.10 3.94 1.67
C SER A 167 5.99 5.13 1.99
N SER A 168 6.74 5.04 3.10
CA SER A 168 7.71 6.05 3.47
C SER A 168 8.75 6.27 2.38
N GLY A 169 9.11 7.53 2.15
CA GLY A 169 10.21 7.87 1.25
C GLY A 169 11.57 7.36 1.72
N GLU A 170 11.77 7.27 3.03
CA GLU A 170 13.01 6.71 3.61
C GLU A 170 13.20 5.24 3.19
N VAL A 171 12.14 4.48 3.09
CA VAL A 171 12.21 3.08 2.66
C VAL A 171 12.58 2.99 1.17
N PHE A 172 12.04 3.87 0.33
CA PHE A 172 12.43 3.95 -1.07
C PHE A 172 13.87 4.43 -1.26
N ASN A 173 14.36 5.34 -0.43
CA ASN A 173 15.78 5.74 -0.45
C ASN A 173 16.69 4.55 -0.14
N ARG A 174 16.41 3.79 0.94
CA ARG A 174 17.15 2.55 1.27
C ARG A 174 17.10 1.54 0.14
N TRP A 175 15.91 1.31 -0.44
CA TRP A 175 15.75 0.40 -1.57
C TRP A 175 16.57 0.84 -2.80
N SER A 176 16.67 2.14 -3.05
CA SER A 176 17.46 2.66 -4.18
C SER A 176 18.98 2.54 -3.94
N GLU A 177 19.42 2.52 -2.69
CA GLU A 177 20.82 2.31 -2.30
C GLU A 177 21.19 0.81 -2.31
N ASP A 178 20.32 -0.03 -1.72
CA ASP A 178 20.48 -1.49 -1.69
C ASP A 178 19.13 -2.18 -1.86
N ILE A 179 18.95 -2.84 -3.00
CA ILE A 179 17.72 -3.60 -3.32
C ILE A 179 17.48 -4.79 -2.39
N HIS A 180 18.50 -5.23 -1.67
CA HIS A 180 18.43 -6.36 -0.75
C HIS A 180 18.35 -5.94 0.73
N ASP A 181 18.32 -4.62 1.03
CA ASP A 181 18.15 -4.14 2.39
C ASP A 181 16.89 -4.74 3.03
N PRO A 182 17.02 -5.49 4.15
CA PRO A 182 15.86 -6.03 4.86
C PRO A 182 14.85 -4.96 5.31
N ASN A 183 15.32 -3.73 5.56
CA ASN A 183 14.48 -2.62 5.97
C ASN A 183 13.75 -1.94 4.79
N ALA A 184 13.91 -2.45 3.57
CA ALA A 184 13.25 -1.97 2.37
C ALA A 184 12.26 -3.00 1.78
N GLU A 185 11.77 -3.98 2.58
CA GLU A 185 10.91 -5.06 2.11
C GLU A 185 9.60 -4.55 1.50
N ASN A 186 8.95 -3.56 2.13
CA ASN A 186 7.72 -2.98 1.62
C ASN A 186 7.93 -2.22 0.28
N ALA A 187 9.04 -1.47 0.10
CA ALA A 187 9.36 -0.87 -1.20
C ALA A 187 9.59 -1.93 -2.27
N ARG A 188 10.30 -2.99 -1.93
CA ARG A 188 10.54 -4.14 -2.81
C ARG A 188 9.25 -4.83 -3.21
N TRP A 189 8.33 -5.04 -2.25
CA TRP A 189 7.01 -5.61 -2.52
C TRP A 189 6.20 -4.69 -3.45
N ILE A 190 6.15 -3.38 -3.17
CA ILE A 190 5.47 -2.39 -4.01
C ILE A 190 6.04 -2.43 -5.42
N TYR A 191 7.36 -2.37 -5.56
CA TYR A 191 8.02 -2.42 -6.85
C TYR A 191 7.67 -3.68 -7.64
N LYS A 192 7.69 -4.85 -6.99
CA LYS A 192 7.40 -6.15 -7.62
C LYS A 192 5.95 -6.28 -8.06
N ASN A 193 5.00 -5.78 -7.28
CA ASN A 193 3.58 -6.05 -7.45
C ASN A 193 2.82 -4.90 -8.15
N SER A 194 3.43 -3.74 -8.35
CA SER A 194 2.75 -2.62 -9.01
C SER A 194 2.61 -2.83 -10.51
N SER A 195 1.45 -2.44 -11.04
CA SER A 195 1.13 -2.41 -12.48
C SER A 195 1.60 -1.12 -13.14
N ALA A 196 1.75 -0.05 -12.37
CA ALA A 196 2.19 1.27 -12.82
C ALA A 196 2.80 2.05 -11.65
N PHE A 197 3.48 3.17 -11.96
CA PHE A 197 4.13 3.99 -10.94
C PHE A 197 3.83 5.48 -11.09
N ILE A 198 3.74 6.15 -9.94
CA ILE A 198 3.81 7.61 -9.82
C ILE A 198 5.15 7.92 -9.16
N PHE A 199 6.04 8.56 -9.91
CA PHE A 199 7.35 8.96 -9.43
C PHE A 199 7.33 10.45 -9.04
N MET A 200 7.48 10.73 -7.74
CA MET A 200 7.33 12.07 -7.17
C MET A 200 8.67 12.76 -7.04
N VAL A 201 8.79 13.93 -7.66
CA VAL A 201 9.95 14.84 -7.59
C VAL A 201 9.57 16.04 -6.73
N ASP A 202 10.23 16.22 -5.59
CA ASP A 202 9.97 17.34 -4.68
C ASP A 202 10.70 18.61 -5.11
N CYS A 203 9.96 19.62 -5.57
CA CYS A 203 10.51 20.93 -5.95
C CYS A 203 11.18 21.65 -4.79
N VAL A 204 10.64 21.57 -3.58
CA VAL A 204 11.22 22.22 -2.40
C VAL A 204 12.56 21.57 -2.01
N ALA A 205 12.64 20.25 -2.04
CA ALA A 205 13.90 19.55 -1.81
C ALA A 205 15.00 19.95 -2.82
N LEU A 206 14.62 20.17 -4.09
CA LEU A 206 15.54 20.66 -5.13
C LEU A 206 16.00 22.09 -4.88
N ILE A 207 15.18 22.94 -4.30
CA ILE A 207 15.56 24.30 -3.91
C ILE A 207 16.56 24.27 -2.75
N GLU A 208 16.24 23.52 -1.70
CA GLU A 208 17.00 23.49 -0.44
C GLU A 208 18.30 22.69 -0.57
N ARG A 209 18.23 21.45 -1.05
CA ARG A 209 19.36 20.50 -1.09
C ARG A 209 20.06 20.45 -2.46
N ARG A 210 19.48 21.05 -3.48
CA ARG A 210 20.06 21.26 -4.81
C ARG A 210 20.58 19.94 -5.45
N GLY A 211 21.90 19.90 -5.72
CA GLY A 211 22.56 18.74 -6.34
C GLY A 211 22.43 17.44 -5.53
N GLY A 212 22.37 17.53 -4.20
CA GLY A 212 22.11 16.36 -3.34
C GLY A 212 20.73 15.76 -3.57
N ALA A 213 19.69 16.60 -3.62
CA ALA A 213 18.34 16.10 -3.92
C ALA A 213 18.25 15.54 -5.35
N LYS A 214 18.88 16.21 -6.34
CA LYS A 214 18.98 15.72 -7.71
C LYS A 214 19.58 14.31 -7.77
N ALA A 215 20.72 14.09 -7.11
CA ALA A 215 21.42 12.81 -7.11
C ALA A 215 20.54 11.68 -6.52
N GLU A 216 19.88 11.92 -5.39
CA GLU A 216 18.97 10.95 -4.77
C GLU A 216 17.78 10.61 -5.71
N ILE A 217 17.20 11.62 -6.37
CA ILE A 217 16.09 11.42 -7.31
C ILE A 217 16.54 10.59 -8.50
N VAL A 218 17.68 10.90 -9.10
CA VAL A 218 18.24 10.17 -10.26
C VAL A 218 18.55 8.72 -9.87
N GLN A 219 19.22 8.49 -8.73
CA GLN A 219 19.50 7.14 -8.24
C GLN A 219 18.23 6.30 -8.06
N MET A 220 17.19 6.89 -7.47
CA MET A 220 15.89 6.21 -7.30
C MET A 220 15.20 5.95 -8.63
N ALA A 221 15.32 6.87 -9.60
CA ALA A 221 14.77 6.72 -10.95
C ALA A 221 15.46 5.59 -11.72
N GLU A 222 16.80 5.54 -11.69
CA GLU A 222 17.60 4.48 -12.31
C GLU A 222 17.25 3.11 -11.74
N GLN A 223 17.15 3.02 -10.41
CA GLN A 223 16.77 1.79 -9.72
C GLN A 223 15.36 1.34 -10.11
N LEU A 224 14.40 2.27 -10.22
CA LEU A 224 13.04 1.97 -10.65
C LEU A 224 13.01 1.51 -12.11
N ALA A 225 13.78 2.14 -12.99
CA ALA A 225 13.84 1.83 -14.42
C ALA A 225 14.47 0.47 -14.70
N ALA A 226 15.43 0.00 -13.91
CA ALA A 226 16.23 -1.20 -14.14
C ALA A 226 15.39 -2.45 -14.46
N ASN A 227 14.18 -2.58 -13.93
CA ASN A 227 13.25 -3.68 -14.21
C ASN A 227 11.81 -3.19 -14.38
N LEU A 228 11.62 -2.04 -14.99
CA LEU A 228 10.28 -1.48 -15.22
C LEU A 228 9.42 -2.40 -16.12
N ASN A 229 10.06 -3.15 -17.04
CA ASN A 229 9.43 -4.14 -17.91
C ASN A 229 8.23 -3.59 -18.69
N GLY A 230 8.33 -2.34 -19.13
CA GLY A 230 7.28 -1.66 -19.88
C GLY A 230 6.04 -1.31 -19.08
N ARG A 231 6.10 -1.37 -17.74
CA ARG A 231 5.05 -0.82 -16.88
C ARG A 231 5.01 0.70 -17.01
N PRO A 232 3.83 1.31 -17.15
CA PRO A 232 3.74 2.74 -17.29
C PRO A 232 4.17 3.48 -16.03
N ILE A 233 4.80 4.63 -16.23
CA ILE A 233 5.23 5.54 -15.20
C ILE A 233 4.84 6.97 -15.56
N VAL A 234 4.47 7.75 -14.56
CA VAL A 234 4.28 9.19 -14.67
C VAL A 234 5.20 9.89 -13.68
N VAL A 235 5.90 10.91 -14.14
CA VAL A 235 6.75 11.75 -13.30
C VAL A 235 5.95 12.93 -12.82
N VAL A 236 5.84 13.11 -11.51
CA VAL A 236 5.08 14.19 -10.90
C VAL A 236 6.03 15.14 -10.18
N TRP A 237 6.13 16.37 -10.68
CA TRP A 237 6.79 17.45 -9.95
C TRP A 237 5.83 17.99 -8.90
N SER A 238 6.04 17.62 -7.66
CA SER A 238 5.21 18.02 -6.54
C SER A 238 5.65 19.39 -5.98
N LYS A 239 4.72 20.09 -5.32
CA LYS A 239 4.93 21.47 -4.85
C LYS A 239 5.37 22.40 -6.00
N ALA A 240 4.74 22.20 -7.17
CA ALA A 240 5.15 22.81 -8.43
C ALA A 240 4.91 24.33 -8.49
N ASP A 241 4.17 24.89 -7.56
CA ASP A 241 4.07 26.33 -7.35
C ASP A 241 5.42 26.98 -6.95
N GLU A 242 6.40 26.18 -6.53
CA GLU A 242 7.76 26.62 -6.23
C GLU A 242 8.78 26.28 -7.35
N ILE A 243 8.35 25.72 -8.48
CA ILE A 243 9.23 25.20 -9.55
C ILE A 243 10.15 26.26 -10.15
N GLU A 244 9.69 27.51 -10.23
CA GLU A 244 10.48 28.63 -10.75
C GLU A 244 11.60 29.07 -9.81
N ASN A 245 11.55 28.67 -8.53
CA ASN A 245 12.57 28.93 -7.54
C ASN A 245 13.74 27.92 -7.60
N ILE A 246 13.59 26.85 -8.38
CA ILE A 246 14.66 25.88 -8.62
C ILE A 246 15.68 26.51 -9.57
N ARG A 247 16.97 26.35 -9.27
CA ARG A 247 18.04 26.80 -10.18
C ARG A 247 17.90 26.14 -11.54
N GLU A 248 17.89 26.94 -12.61
CA GLU A 248 17.59 26.49 -13.97
C GLU A 248 18.50 25.35 -14.45
N ASN A 249 19.79 25.41 -14.12
CA ASN A 249 20.72 24.35 -14.47
C ASN A 249 20.38 23.00 -13.79
N ILE A 250 19.88 23.03 -12.56
CA ILE A 250 19.45 21.79 -11.84
C ILE A 250 18.14 21.27 -12.42
N LYS A 251 17.18 22.17 -12.64
CA LYS A 251 15.87 21.83 -13.23
C LYS A 251 16.03 21.18 -14.60
N ASN A 252 16.80 21.80 -15.50
CA ASN A 252 17.02 21.30 -16.85
C ASN A 252 17.82 19.99 -16.86
N ALA A 253 18.89 19.90 -16.08
CA ALA A 253 19.67 18.68 -15.99
C ALA A 253 18.88 17.50 -15.40
N LEU A 254 18.03 17.73 -14.37
CA LEU A 254 17.18 16.68 -13.83
C LEU A 254 16.11 16.25 -14.84
N LYS A 255 15.51 17.19 -15.56
CA LYS A 255 14.53 16.89 -16.59
C LYS A 255 15.13 16.02 -17.69
N GLU A 256 16.32 16.37 -18.18
CA GLU A 256 17.06 15.60 -19.17
C GLU A 256 17.39 14.19 -18.67
N ASP A 257 17.88 14.07 -17.43
CA ASP A 257 18.16 12.76 -16.83
C ASP A 257 16.91 11.89 -16.75
N LEU A 258 15.77 12.45 -16.29
CA LEU A 258 14.51 11.70 -16.17
C LEU A 258 13.90 11.32 -17.52
N ASP A 259 14.01 12.21 -18.54
CA ASP A 259 13.57 11.89 -19.90
C ASP A 259 14.41 10.75 -20.52
N ASN A 260 15.71 10.70 -20.23
CA ASN A 260 16.59 9.61 -20.67
C ASN A 260 16.33 8.30 -19.92
N ILE A 261 16.00 8.36 -18.61
CA ILE A 261 15.75 7.16 -17.79
C ILE A 261 14.37 6.57 -18.09
N PHE A 262 13.36 7.41 -18.32
CA PHE A 262 11.95 7.02 -18.52
C PHE A 262 11.45 7.45 -19.92
N GLU A 263 11.91 6.79 -20.96
CA GLU A 263 11.70 7.16 -22.37
C GLU A 263 10.23 7.42 -22.78
N ASP A 264 9.25 6.79 -22.14
CA ASP A 264 7.81 6.90 -22.45
C ASP A 264 7.01 7.40 -21.26
N SER A 265 7.57 8.33 -20.47
CA SER A 265 6.87 8.92 -19.33
C SER A 265 6.28 10.30 -19.68
N GLN A 266 5.27 10.71 -18.93
CA GLN A 266 4.74 12.06 -18.94
C GLN A 266 5.17 12.79 -17.67
N ILE A 267 5.62 14.03 -17.81
CA ILE A 267 5.90 14.92 -16.68
C ILE A 267 4.65 15.77 -16.42
N ILE A 268 4.18 15.76 -15.16
CA ILE A 268 3.00 16.53 -14.73
C ILE A 268 3.36 17.32 -13.48
N GLU A 269 3.07 18.60 -13.48
CA GLU A 269 3.29 19.51 -12.36
C GLU A 269 2.07 19.53 -11.45
N VAL A 270 2.26 19.26 -10.15
CA VAL A 270 1.18 19.19 -9.16
C VAL A 270 1.54 20.03 -7.93
N SER A 271 0.56 20.78 -7.45
CA SER A 271 0.62 21.38 -6.11
C SER A 271 -0.77 21.31 -5.46
N ASN A 272 -0.83 20.75 -4.25
CA ASN A 272 -2.11 20.62 -3.55
C ASN A 272 -2.60 21.94 -2.93
N PHE A 273 -1.68 22.84 -2.62
CA PHE A 273 -1.98 24.17 -2.03
C PHE A 273 -1.22 25.27 -2.76
N PRO A 274 -1.42 25.42 -4.07
CA PRO A 274 -0.66 26.39 -4.86
C PRO A 274 -1.04 27.81 -4.48
N LYS A 275 -0.05 28.70 -4.47
CA LYS A 275 -0.24 30.14 -4.28
C LYS A 275 -0.97 30.78 -5.46
N SER A 276 -0.88 30.16 -6.64
CA SER A 276 -1.50 30.60 -7.89
C SER A 276 -1.97 29.38 -8.70
N ASN A 277 -2.91 29.58 -9.63
CA ASN A 277 -3.41 28.56 -10.56
C ASN A 277 -3.94 27.26 -9.91
N PRO A 278 -4.78 27.32 -8.86
CA PRO A 278 -5.27 26.11 -8.19
C PRO A 278 -6.07 25.17 -9.13
N ASP A 279 -6.78 25.73 -10.11
CA ASP A 279 -7.55 24.94 -11.06
C ASP A 279 -6.69 24.05 -11.95
N ILE A 280 -5.47 24.47 -12.25
CA ILE A 280 -4.52 23.69 -13.05
C ILE A 280 -3.68 22.81 -12.16
N LEU A 281 -2.87 23.38 -11.27
CA LEU A 281 -1.87 22.65 -10.49
C LEU A 281 -2.48 21.68 -9.47
N CYS A 282 -3.64 22.03 -8.90
CA CYS A 282 -4.33 21.18 -7.95
C CYS A 282 -5.44 20.35 -8.62
N HIS A 283 -6.48 21.01 -9.17
CA HIS A 283 -7.68 20.29 -9.57
C HIS A 283 -7.48 19.45 -10.83
N LYS A 284 -6.93 20.04 -11.90
CA LYS A 284 -6.77 19.34 -13.17
C LYS A 284 -5.64 18.33 -13.13
N ASN A 285 -4.45 18.77 -12.73
CA ASN A 285 -3.24 17.96 -12.86
C ASN A 285 -3.23 16.76 -11.93
N ASN A 286 -3.80 16.85 -10.71
CA ASN A 286 -3.98 15.66 -9.84
C ASN A 286 -4.79 14.56 -10.54
N ILE A 287 -5.85 14.91 -11.25
CA ILE A 287 -6.66 13.96 -12.00
C ILE A 287 -5.91 13.45 -13.23
N THR A 288 -5.22 14.32 -13.96
CA THR A 288 -4.47 13.96 -15.17
C THR A 288 -3.39 12.89 -14.92
N VAL A 289 -2.76 12.89 -13.75
CA VAL A 289 -1.78 11.85 -13.35
C VAL A 289 -2.39 10.45 -13.46
N ILE A 290 -3.55 10.23 -12.87
CA ILE A 290 -4.21 8.91 -12.89
C ILE A 290 -4.84 8.63 -14.26
N GLU A 291 -5.38 9.65 -14.90
CA GLU A 291 -5.93 9.51 -16.26
C GLU A 291 -4.87 8.99 -17.23
N TYR A 292 -3.67 9.56 -17.19
CA TYR A 292 -2.53 9.10 -17.99
C TYR A 292 -2.20 7.62 -17.73
N LEU A 293 -2.07 7.23 -16.45
CA LEU A 293 -1.75 5.84 -16.10
C LEU A 293 -2.85 4.87 -16.52
N LEU A 294 -4.13 5.20 -16.29
CA LEU A 294 -5.25 4.35 -16.71
C LEU A 294 -5.31 4.22 -18.23
N LYS A 295 -5.02 5.29 -18.97
CA LYS A 295 -4.95 5.25 -20.42
C LYS A 295 -3.83 4.30 -20.87
N LYS A 296 -2.62 4.46 -20.35
CA LYS A 296 -1.47 3.59 -20.68
C LYS A 296 -1.70 2.11 -20.32
N LEU A 297 -2.33 1.83 -19.18
CA LEU A 297 -2.67 0.47 -18.76
C LEU A 297 -3.76 -0.18 -19.63
N ASN A 298 -4.60 0.63 -20.27
CA ASN A 298 -5.65 0.13 -21.18
C ASN A 298 -5.20 0.10 -22.65
N GLU A 299 -4.03 0.65 -23.00
CA GLU A 299 -3.48 0.55 -24.34
C GLU A 299 -3.08 -0.91 -24.61
N SER A 300 -3.66 -1.50 -25.64
CA SER A 300 -3.36 -2.87 -26.06
C SER A 300 -1.88 -2.95 -26.50
N LYS A 301 -1.05 -3.62 -25.74
CA LYS A 301 0.29 -3.96 -26.19
C LYS A 301 0.17 -5.05 -27.25
N ILE A 302 0.41 -4.72 -28.52
CA ILE A 302 0.54 -5.72 -29.58
C ILE A 302 1.85 -6.48 -29.32
N ILE A 303 1.74 -7.60 -28.65
CA ILE A 303 2.87 -8.51 -28.51
C ILE A 303 3.09 -9.18 -29.86
N LYS A 304 4.12 -8.74 -30.60
CA LYS A 304 4.58 -9.47 -31.76
C LYS A 304 5.21 -10.77 -31.28
N LEU A 305 4.48 -11.86 -31.37
CA LEU A 305 5.02 -13.19 -31.13
C LEU A 305 6.03 -13.48 -32.26
N ILE A 306 7.30 -13.61 -31.91
CA ILE A 306 8.32 -14.14 -32.78
C ILE A 306 8.06 -15.64 -32.85
N LEU A 307 7.62 -16.13 -34.01
CA LEU A 307 7.50 -17.56 -34.25
C LEU A 307 8.92 -18.13 -34.32
N GLU A 308 9.34 -18.84 -33.31
CA GLU A 308 10.51 -19.70 -33.43
C GLU A 308 10.14 -20.86 -34.31
N THR A 309 10.80 -20.94 -35.47
CA THR A 309 10.66 -22.03 -36.42
C THR A 309 11.51 -23.23 -36.02
N ASN A 310 11.23 -23.80 -34.85
CA ASN A 310 11.78 -25.09 -34.49
C ASN A 310 10.86 -26.18 -35.03
N VAL A 311 11.35 -26.95 -35.94
CA VAL A 311 10.67 -28.17 -36.43
C VAL A 311 10.80 -29.22 -35.35
N SER A 312 9.77 -29.42 -34.57
CA SER A 312 9.65 -30.49 -33.56
C SER A 312 8.41 -31.32 -33.89
N ASP A 313 8.55 -32.63 -33.82
CA ASP A 313 7.44 -33.58 -33.96
C ASP A 313 6.58 -33.66 -32.68
N ASP A 314 6.99 -32.98 -31.60
CA ASP A 314 6.23 -32.89 -30.34
C ASP A 314 5.10 -31.87 -30.49
N GLN A 315 3.86 -32.38 -30.45
CA GLN A 315 2.66 -31.56 -30.55
C GLN A 315 2.55 -30.52 -29.44
N PHE A 316 3.05 -30.80 -28.21
CA PHE A 316 3.03 -29.87 -27.09
C PHE A 316 4.09 -28.77 -27.25
N PHE A 317 5.21 -29.06 -27.87
CA PHE A 317 6.24 -28.07 -28.19
C PHE A 317 5.73 -27.00 -29.16
N ASN A 318 4.86 -27.39 -30.08
CA ASN A 318 4.21 -26.47 -31.02
C ASN A 318 2.97 -25.76 -30.46
N TYR A 319 2.52 -26.13 -29.25
CA TYR A 319 1.39 -25.47 -28.63
C TYR A 319 1.78 -24.08 -28.14
N ARG A 320 1.33 -23.08 -28.84
CA ARG A 320 1.44 -21.65 -28.49
C ARG A 320 0.08 -21.23 -27.97
N GLY A 321 -0.04 -21.02 -26.67
CA GLY A 321 -1.26 -20.48 -26.11
C GLY A 321 -1.65 -19.16 -26.79
N SER A 322 -2.94 -18.94 -27.03
CA SER A 322 -3.41 -17.65 -27.53
C SER A 322 -3.29 -16.61 -26.43
N CYS A 323 -2.38 -15.64 -26.58
CA CYS A 323 -2.44 -14.43 -25.77
C CYS A 323 -3.53 -13.53 -26.36
N ARG A 324 -4.70 -13.53 -25.75
CA ARG A 324 -5.68 -12.48 -26.01
C ARG A 324 -5.26 -11.29 -25.16
N SER A 325 -4.85 -10.21 -25.83
CA SER A 325 -4.84 -8.88 -25.24
C SER A 325 -6.29 -8.42 -25.18
N GLU A 326 -6.94 -8.55 -24.01
CA GLU A 326 -8.19 -7.87 -23.71
C GLU A 326 -7.92 -6.50 -23.13
#